data_2d07982bca59505055d32c3a3fde7b26
#
_entry.id   2d07982bca59505055d32c3a3fde7b26
#
_cell.length_a   1.000
_cell.length_b   1.000
_cell.length_c   1.000
_cell.angle_alpha   90.00
_cell.angle_beta   90.00
_cell.angle_gamma   90.00
#
_symmetry.space_group_name_H-M   'P 1'
#
loop_
_entity.id
_entity.type
_entity.pdbx_description
1 polymer ?
#
loop_
_entity_poly.entity_id
_entity_poly.type
_entity_poly.pdbx_seq_one_letter_code
_entity_poly.pdbx_strand_id
1 'polypeptide(L)'
;MRRAWFPFAVVALVALVIRAALAVQGAAPIDVIYPDPQPVERIRPIVIDNTRYVSAGDLARIFRATKYWRPDLRKLSLRFGDHSIRFTVDAPVVVVDETPRNLVQSPRLVEGTVYVPEIVLAGLVEWGLVTNATWDESSRAIRFRSPVHTVRQAQLWVRGRVTEVSATLLKTLSPRLIYATPGEIRLLFENGTLDSARVFSGGAVVNGTIQETPDGVELRLVLAPGAQGYSLSVSSNRLRLAVTDDKDLVQQGVFSKLEPIAIGGEDGKLRTIVIDPGHGGKDLGASLPGGLAEKDATLDFARLLRLEIQDRLGARVILTRDSDANITIQRRSEIANEWGADVFVSVHFDDEGALRSGGVRVYALSASPGPGASDRPPLTLGGEGGAEMHPWDSAQAQATGTSMAVGQAIADALSRSYPQTSITFGTGRLSVLESVAGAAVLLEVAPPPRGPEAMSLQGYSMREIARIVAQSIQDLARAGHA
;
A
#
# COMPACT_ATOMS: atom_id res chain seq x y z
N MET A 1 -7.80 -69.03 42.98
CA MET A 1 -7.07 -68.79 41.72
C MET A 1 -7.59 -67.51 41.09
N ARG A 2 -6.92 -66.34 41.29
CA ARG A 2 -7.17 -65.11 40.61
C ARG A 2 -5.87 -64.72 39.96
N ARG A 3 -5.78 -64.85 38.61
CA ARG A 3 -4.61 -64.49 37.83
C ARG A 3 -4.66 -62.98 37.52
N ALA A 4 -3.57 -62.29 37.83
CA ALA A 4 -3.26 -60.94 37.54
C ALA A 4 -3.11 -60.72 36.01
N TRP A 5 -3.91 -59.83 35.48
CA TRP A 5 -3.78 -59.33 34.12
C TRP A 5 -3.70 -57.79 34.15
N PHE A 6 -2.60 -57.25 34.67
CA PHE A 6 -2.39 -55.81 34.69
C PHE A 6 -0.89 -55.41 34.67
N PRO A 7 -0.10 -55.76 33.64
CA PRO A 7 0.97 -54.81 33.33
C PRO A 7 1.21 -54.53 31.83
N PHE A 8 0.56 -55.26 30.88
CA PHE A 8 0.91 -55.05 29.46
C PHE A 8 0.28 -53.82 28.80
N ALA A 9 -0.88 -53.35 29.27
CA ALA A 9 -1.55 -52.18 28.70
C ALA A 9 -0.85 -50.86 29.05
N VAL A 10 -0.26 -50.76 30.26
CA VAL A 10 0.44 -49.53 30.68
C VAL A 10 1.78 -49.36 29.96
N VAL A 11 2.51 -50.45 29.70
CA VAL A 11 3.79 -50.43 29.00
C VAL A 11 3.58 -50.05 27.51
N ALA A 12 2.49 -50.50 26.87
CA ALA A 12 2.17 -50.14 25.49
C ALA A 12 1.74 -48.68 25.36
N LEU A 13 1.01 -48.13 26.35
CA LEU A 13 0.57 -46.72 26.34
C LEU A 13 1.75 -45.77 26.60
N VAL A 14 2.68 -46.12 27.51
CA VAL A 14 3.90 -45.34 27.76
C VAL A 14 4.85 -45.40 26.58
N ALA A 15 4.97 -46.53 25.88
CA ALA A 15 5.76 -46.66 24.66
C ALA A 15 5.16 -45.84 23.50
N LEU A 16 3.82 -45.72 23.42
CA LEU A 16 3.13 -44.90 22.40
C LEU A 16 3.28 -43.38 22.65
N VAL A 17 3.22 -42.99 23.94
CA VAL A 17 3.42 -41.60 24.35
C VAL A 17 4.90 -41.16 24.18
N ILE A 18 5.85 -42.06 24.45
CA ILE A 18 7.28 -41.79 24.21
C ILE A 18 7.60 -41.72 22.71
N ARG A 19 6.92 -42.51 21.85
CA ARG A 19 7.08 -42.36 20.39
C ARG A 19 6.52 -41.05 19.84
N ALA A 20 5.45 -40.52 20.40
CA ALA A 20 4.91 -39.21 20.00
C ALA A 20 5.80 -38.05 20.46
N ALA A 21 6.53 -38.19 21.58
CA ALA A 21 7.45 -37.15 22.08
C ALA A 21 8.83 -37.15 21.41
N LEU A 22 9.19 -38.19 20.67
CA LEU A 22 10.51 -38.33 20.02
C LEU A 22 10.56 -37.83 18.56
N ALA A 23 9.47 -37.26 18.05
CA ALA A 23 9.34 -36.94 16.64
C ALA A 23 9.86 -35.55 16.21
N VAL A 24 10.23 -34.66 17.13
CA VAL A 24 10.73 -33.33 16.77
C VAL A 24 12.18 -33.20 17.27
N GLN A 25 13.14 -33.47 16.37
CA GLN A 25 14.56 -33.22 16.63
C GLN A 25 14.97 -31.89 16.00
N GLY A 26 15.82 -31.11 16.68
CA GLY A 26 16.44 -29.93 16.11
C GLY A 26 17.36 -30.30 14.95
N ALA A 27 17.21 -29.66 13.80
CA ALA A 27 18.11 -29.81 12.68
C ALA A 27 19.28 -28.80 12.78
N ALA A 28 20.36 -29.04 12.01
CA ALA A 28 21.42 -28.06 11.86
C ALA A 28 20.86 -26.70 11.43
N PRO A 29 21.30 -25.60 12.03
CA PRO A 29 20.76 -24.28 11.74
C PRO A 29 21.03 -23.86 10.28
N ILE A 30 20.24 -22.94 9.79
CA ILE A 30 20.42 -22.27 8.51
C ILE A 30 20.93 -20.87 8.81
N ASP A 31 22.07 -20.52 8.24
CA ASP A 31 22.63 -19.18 8.38
C ASP A 31 21.97 -18.22 7.38
N VAL A 32 21.59 -17.04 7.86
CA VAL A 32 21.05 -15.94 7.04
C VAL A 32 22.09 -14.85 6.99
N ILE A 33 22.63 -14.63 5.80
CA ILE A 33 23.79 -13.76 5.56
C ILE A 33 23.33 -12.54 4.77
N TYR A 34 23.43 -11.38 5.38
CA TYR A 34 23.15 -10.08 4.76
C TYR A 34 24.43 -9.45 4.21
N PRO A 35 24.34 -8.56 3.19
CA PRO A 35 25.51 -8.05 2.47
C PRO A 35 26.40 -7.05 3.23
N ASP A 36 25.98 -6.55 4.40
CA ASP A 36 26.75 -5.55 5.17
C ASP A 36 26.67 -5.85 6.68
N PRO A 37 27.52 -5.31 7.56
CA PRO A 37 27.91 -5.90 8.85
C PRO A 37 26.75 -6.06 9.86
N GLN A 38 25.72 -6.74 9.45
CA GLN A 38 24.68 -7.24 10.34
C GLN A 38 25.11 -8.60 10.91
N PRO A 39 24.79 -8.89 12.17
CA PRO A 39 25.09 -10.20 12.74
C PRO A 39 24.40 -11.28 11.91
N VAL A 40 25.09 -12.39 11.65
CA VAL A 40 24.52 -13.57 10.99
C VAL A 40 23.32 -14.04 11.79
N GLU A 41 22.17 -14.01 11.17
CA GLU A 41 20.94 -14.50 11.75
C GLU A 41 20.82 -16.00 11.50
N ARG A 42 20.15 -16.74 12.38
CA ARG A 42 19.99 -18.20 12.28
C ARG A 42 18.57 -18.65 12.39
N ILE A 43 18.13 -19.44 11.42
CA ILE A 43 16.90 -20.23 11.50
C ILE A 43 17.22 -21.57 12.17
N ARG A 44 16.28 -22.06 12.98
CA ARG A 44 16.36 -23.40 13.58
C ARG A 44 15.28 -24.29 12.99
N PRO A 45 15.59 -25.09 11.96
CA PRO A 45 14.64 -26.04 11.41
C PRO A 45 14.33 -27.14 12.42
N ILE A 46 13.19 -27.77 12.24
CA ILE A 46 12.82 -29.00 12.96
C ILE A 46 12.82 -30.17 11.99
N VAL A 47 12.96 -31.39 12.51
CA VAL A 47 12.83 -32.64 11.74
C VAL A 47 11.55 -33.35 12.13
N ILE A 48 10.71 -33.64 11.13
CA ILE A 48 9.50 -34.46 11.28
C ILE A 48 9.57 -35.55 10.23
N ASP A 49 9.42 -36.82 10.63
CA ASP A 49 9.47 -37.95 9.71
C ASP A 49 10.68 -37.92 8.75
N ASN A 50 11.88 -37.64 9.29
CA ASN A 50 13.12 -37.51 8.56
C ASN A 50 13.17 -36.37 7.52
N THR A 51 12.21 -35.46 7.52
CA THR A 51 12.15 -34.26 6.65
C THR A 51 12.39 -33.02 7.49
N ARG A 52 13.17 -32.06 6.95
CA ARG A 52 13.44 -30.79 7.60
C ARG A 52 12.36 -29.77 7.24
N TYR A 53 11.98 -29.01 8.25
CA TYR A 53 10.94 -28.00 8.13
C TYR A 53 11.40 -26.67 8.74
N VAL A 54 11.00 -25.57 8.12
CA VAL A 54 11.20 -24.20 8.61
C VAL A 54 9.87 -23.59 9.03
N SER A 55 9.88 -22.75 10.06
CA SER A 55 8.64 -22.09 10.48
C SER A 55 8.21 -21.04 9.47
N ALA A 56 6.91 -20.96 9.23
CA ALA A 56 6.34 -19.89 8.41
C ALA A 56 6.59 -18.49 8.99
N GLY A 57 6.76 -18.40 10.31
CA GLY A 57 7.13 -17.17 11.01
C GLY A 57 8.55 -16.70 10.64
N ASP A 58 9.51 -17.64 10.59
CA ASP A 58 10.87 -17.32 10.17
C ASP A 58 10.93 -16.89 8.71
N LEU A 59 10.19 -17.56 7.80
CA LEU A 59 10.11 -17.14 6.41
C LEU A 59 9.54 -15.73 6.28
N ALA A 60 8.43 -15.46 6.97
CA ALA A 60 7.82 -14.12 6.94
C ALA A 60 8.78 -13.04 7.44
N ARG A 61 9.49 -13.31 8.54
CA ARG A 61 10.43 -12.36 9.14
C ARG A 61 11.65 -12.11 8.24
N ILE A 62 12.29 -13.17 7.73
CA ILE A 62 13.54 -13.07 6.97
C ILE A 62 13.32 -12.42 5.61
N PHE A 63 12.27 -12.83 4.92
CA PHE A 63 11.94 -12.30 3.59
C PHE A 63 11.00 -11.10 3.62
N ARG A 64 10.70 -10.56 4.82
CA ARG A 64 9.77 -9.43 5.03
C ARG A 64 8.41 -9.64 4.38
N ALA A 65 7.95 -10.91 4.40
CA ALA A 65 6.65 -11.27 3.83
C ALA A 65 5.52 -11.03 4.84
N THR A 66 4.37 -10.60 4.34
CA THR A 66 3.15 -10.56 5.14
C THR A 66 2.62 -11.97 5.30
N LYS A 67 2.37 -12.39 6.55
CA LYS A 67 1.86 -13.73 6.89
C LYS A 67 0.39 -13.64 7.28
N TYR A 68 -0.44 -14.45 6.63
CA TYR A 68 -1.85 -14.59 6.93
C TYR A 68 -2.22 -16.06 7.15
N TRP A 69 -2.76 -16.39 8.32
CA TRP A 69 -3.14 -17.75 8.70
C TRP A 69 -4.65 -17.86 8.92
N ARG A 70 -5.30 -18.78 8.20
CA ARG A 70 -6.72 -19.14 8.34
C ARG A 70 -6.83 -20.52 9.00
N PRO A 71 -6.99 -20.59 10.35
CA PRO A 71 -7.04 -21.86 11.07
C PRO A 71 -8.26 -22.71 10.70
N ASP A 72 -9.39 -22.08 10.40
CA ASP A 72 -10.63 -22.71 9.95
C ASP A 72 -10.47 -23.47 8.61
N LEU A 73 -9.66 -22.94 7.71
CA LEU A 73 -9.35 -23.56 6.41
C LEU A 73 -8.02 -24.30 6.40
N ARG A 74 -7.26 -24.27 7.49
CA ARG A 74 -5.88 -24.78 7.58
C ARG A 74 -4.98 -24.23 6.47
N LYS A 75 -5.19 -22.97 6.08
CA LYS A 75 -4.47 -22.28 4.99
C LYS A 75 -3.57 -21.19 5.52
N LEU A 76 -2.31 -21.19 5.04
CA LEU A 76 -1.32 -20.15 5.26
C LEU A 76 -1.05 -19.43 3.94
N SER A 77 -1.05 -18.11 3.96
CA SER A 77 -0.58 -17.29 2.85
C SER A 77 0.64 -16.47 3.30
N LEU A 78 1.68 -16.45 2.48
CA LEU A 78 2.81 -15.52 2.60
C LEU A 78 2.83 -14.65 1.35
N ARG A 79 2.92 -13.33 1.55
CA ARG A 79 2.96 -12.35 0.47
C ARG A 79 4.33 -11.63 0.46
N PHE A 80 4.98 -11.62 -0.70
CA PHE A 80 6.29 -11.03 -0.98
C PHE A 80 6.10 -9.90 -2.01
N GLY A 81 5.80 -8.69 -1.57
CA GLY A 81 5.41 -7.62 -2.49
C GLY A 81 4.16 -8.01 -3.30
N ASP A 82 4.27 -8.03 -4.62
CA ASP A 82 3.18 -8.42 -5.53
C ASP A 82 2.98 -9.93 -5.67
N HIS A 83 3.92 -10.73 -5.19
CA HIS A 83 3.89 -12.19 -5.28
C HIS A 83 3.30 -12.83 -4.03
N SER A 84 2.68 -13.99 -4.18
CA SER A 84 2.10 -14.74 -3.07
C SER A 84 2.31 -16.24 -3.17
N ILE A 85 2.44 -16.89 -2.02
CA ILE A 85 2.45 -18.34 -1.92
C ILE A 85 1.43 -18.78 -0.88
N ARG A 86 0.58 -19.74 -1.24
CA ARG A 86 -0.47 -20.29 -0.38
C ARG A 86 -0.26 -21.75 -0.11
N PHE A 87 -0.20 -22.11 1.14
CA PHE A 87 -0.05 -23.46 1.63
C PHE A 87 -1.36 -23.97 2.24
N THR A 88 -1.67 -25.24 2.06
CA THR A 88 -2.68 -25.95 2.84
C THR A 88 -1.95 -26.96 3.72
N VAL A 89 -2.17 -26.91 5.02
CA VAL A 89 -1.56 -27.86 5.97
C VAL A 89 -2.02 -29.30 5.62
N ASP A 90 -1.09 -30.23 5.69
CA ASP A 90 -1.25 -31.64 5.31
C ASP A 90 -1.57 -31.91 3.83
N ALA A 91 -1.46 -30.91 2.96
CA ALA A 91 -1.58 -31.08 1.52
C ALA A 91 -0.24 -30.80 0.81
N PRO A 92 0.24 -31.69 -0.07
CA PRO A 92 1.52 -31.53 -0.78
C PRO A 92 1.42 -30.58 -1.99
N VAL A 93 0.44 -29.69 -2.00
CA VAL A 93 0.24 -28.71 -3.07
C VAL A 93 0.33 -27.32 -2.49
N VAL A 94 1.09 -26.47 -3.16
CA VAL A 94 1.20 -25.05 -2.88
C VAL A 94 0.75 -24.27 -4.11
N VAL A 95 0.16 -23.09 -3.91
CA VAL A 95 -0.25 -22.21 -5.01
C VAL A 95 0.65 -20.98 -4.98
N VAL A 96 1.40 -20.77 -6.06
CA VAL A 96 2.32 -19.65 -6.27
C VAL A 96 1.72 -18.77 -7.36
N ASP A 97 1.34 -17.55 -7.03
CA ASP A 97 0.72 -16.58 -7.97
C ASP A 97 -0.34 -17.22 -8.85
N GLU A 98 -1.35 -17.84 -8.23
CA GLU A 98 -2.46 -18.58 -8.87
C GLU A 98 -2.05 -19.92 -9.55
N THR A 99 -0.75 -20.24 -9.64
CA THR A 99 -0.26 -21.48 -10.26
C THR A 99 -0.04 -22.58 -9.22
N PRO A 100 -0.71 -23.74 -9.30
CA PRO A 100 -0.48 -24.84 -8.40
C PRO A 100 0.86 -25.54 -8.69
N ARG A 101 1.58 -25.89 -7.62
CA ARG A 101 2.84 -26.65 -7.66
C ARG A 101 2.82 -27.76 -6.63
N ASN A 102 3.44 -28.86 -6.94
CA ASN A 102 3.56 -29.98 -6.03
C ASN A 102 4.80 -29.84 -5.15
N LEU A 103 4.60 -30.05 -3.84
CA LEU A 103 5.67 -30.29 -2.87
C LEU A 103 5.84 -31.80 -2.68
N VAL A 104 7.05 -32.24 -2.39
CA VAL A 104 7.31 -33.66 -2.04
C VAL A 104 6.70 -34.00 -0.68
N GLN A 105 6.74 -33.03 0.26
CA GLN A 105 6.15 -33.17 1.60
C GLN A 105 5.16 -32.03 1.87
N SER A 106 4.15 -32.37 2.67
CA SER A 106 3.11 -31.41 3.06
C SER A 106 3.57 -30.48 4.17
N PRO A 107 3.12 -29.22 4.21
CA PRO A 107 3.24 -28.36 5.39
C PRO A 107 2.57 -29.00 6.60
N ARG A 108 3.13 -28.77 7.80
CA ARG A 108 2.66 -29.33 9.08
C ARG A 108 2.29 -28.24 10.06
N LEU A 109 1.29 -28.52 10.89
CA LEU A 109 0.94 -27.68 12.04
C LEU A 109 1.44 -28.38 13.31
N VAL A 110 2.42 -27.76 13.98
CA VAL A 110 3.01 -28.28 15.22
C VAL A 110 2.90 -27.20 16.29
N GLU A 111 2.25 -27.50 17.40
CA GLU A 111 2.07 -26.58 18.54
C GLU A 111 1.58 -25.19 18.13
N GLY A 112 0.60 -25.13 17.21
CA GLY A 112 0.02 -23.87 16.71
C GLY A 112 0.87 -23.12 15.67
N THR A 113 2.07 -23.63 15.35
CA THR A 113 2.97 -23.05 14.34
C THR A 113 2.91 -23.87 13.05
N VAL A 114 2.74 -23.16 11.91
CA VAL A 114 2.82 -23.80 10.59
C VAL A 114 4.29 -23.91 10.19
N TYR A 115 4.70 -25.14 9.89
CA TYR A 115 6.01 -25.46 9.35
C TYR A 115 5.88 -25.91 7.90
N VAL A 116 6.76 -25.41 7.05
CA VAL A 116 6.83 -25.79 5.62
C VAL A 116 8.13 -26.55 5.34
N PRO A 117 8.13 -27.51 4.41
CA PRO A 117 9.34 -28.26 4.07
C PRO A 117 10.49 -27.33 3.68
N GLU A 118 11.71 -27.63 4.10
CA GLU A 118 12.90 -26.80 3.86
C GLU A 118 13.15 -26.52 2.35
N ILE A 119 12.75 -27.46 1.49
CA ILE A 119 12.86 -27.31 0.02
C ILE A 119 12.12 -26.06 -0.51
N VAL A 120 11.16 -25.52 0.24
CA VAL A 120 10.48 -24.26 -0.12
C VAL A 120 11.47 -23.11 -0.20
N LEU A 121 12.60 -23.12 0.52
CA LEU A 121 13.63 -22.09 0.41
C LEU A 121 14.21 -21.99 -1.00
N ALA A 122 14.52 -23.13 -1.62
CA ALA A 122 14.92 -23.16 -3.03
C ALA A 122 13.78 -22.67 -3.93
N GLY A 123 12.57 -23.15 -3.67
CA GLY A 123 11.37 -22.76 -4.40
C GLY A 123 11.10 -21.26 -4.38
N LEU A 124 11.28 -20.56 -3.24
CA LEU A 124 11.07 -19.11 -3.16
C LEU A 124 11.94 -18.35 -4.18
N VAL A 125 13.17 -18.81 -4.44
CA VAL A 125 14.08 -18.23 -5.41
C VAL A 125 13.74 -18.68 -6.84
N GLU A 126 13.55 -19.98 -7.06
CA GLU A 126 13.28 -20.55 -8.39
C GLU A 126 11.93 -20.10 -8.96
N TRP A 127 10.94 -19.87 -8.10
CA TRP A 127 9.62 -19.38 -8.51
C TRP A 127 9.55 -17.87 -8.65
N GLY A 128 10.66 -17.14 -8.42
CA GLY A 128 10.73 -15.70 -8.57
C GLY A 128 10.07 -14.88 -7.45
N LEU A 129 9.62 -15.54 -6.36
CA LEU A 129 9.02 -14.86 -5.20
C LEU A 129 10.03 -14.00 -4.43
N VAL A 130 11.31 -14.42 -4.47
CA VAL A 130 12.44 -13.74 -3.84
C VAL A 130 13.57 -13.60 -4.87
N THR A 131 13.82 -12.37 -5.30
CA THR A 131 14.83 -12.08 -6.34
C THR A 131 16.16 -11.58 -5.77
N ASN A 132 16.18 -11.14 -4.52
CA ASN A 132 17.33 -10.52 -3.86
C ASN A 132 18.11 -11.49 -2.95
N ALA A 133 17.77 -12.77 -2.95
CA ALA A 133 18.47 -13.78 -2.17
C ALA A 133 18.81 -15.03 -3.01
N THR A 134 19.72 -15.83 -2.51
CA THR A 134 20.03 -17.17 -3.03
C THR A 134 19.99 -18.17 -1.87
N TRP A 135 19.53 -19.40 -2.15
CA TRP A 135 19.64 -20.53 -1.25
C TRP A 135 20.83 -21.40 -1.68
N ASP A 136 21.73 -21.67 -0.75
CA ASP A 136 22.84 -22.59 -0.95
C ASP A 136 22.64 -23.79 -0.01
N GLU A 137 22.24 -24.91 -0.59
CA GLU A 137 21.96 -26.14 0.15
C GLU A 137 23.23 -26.75 0.77
N SER A 138 24.38 -26.59 0.11
CA SER A 138 25.64 -27.19 0.57
C SER A 138 26.17 -26.50 1.83
N SER A 139 26.13 -25.19 1.90
CA SER A 139 26.51 -24.41 3.08
C SER A 139 25.33 -24.15 4.03
N ARG A 140 24.13 -24.57 3.67
CA ARG A 140 22.89 -24.29 4.40
C ARG A 140 22.74 -22.81 4.74
N ALA A 141 22.86 -21.96 3.72
CA ALA A 141 22.84 -20.53 3.91
C ALA A 141 21.88 -19.84 2.94
N ILE A 142 21.12 -18.90 3.47
CA ILE A 142 20.39 -17.90 2.69
C ILE A 142 21.31 -16.68 2.57
N ARG A 143 21.72 -16.34 1.35
CA ARG A 143 22.59 -15.18 1.11
C ARG A 143 21.79 -14.09 0.40
N PHE A 144 21.58 -12.98 1.08
CA PHE A 144 20.99 -11.80 0.47
C PHE A 144 22.06 -11.08 -0.38
N ARG A 145 21.66 -10.61 -1.54
CA ARG A 145 22.49 -9.74 -2.38
C ARG A 145 22.34 -8.30 -1.90
N SER A 146 23.37 -7.50 -2.03
CA SER A 146 23.22 -6.05 -1.89
C SER A 146 22.17 -5.58 -2.88
N PRO A 147 21.14 -4.84 -2.44
CA PRO A 147 20.21 -4.25 -3.37
C PRO A 147 21.00 -3.37 -4.34
N VAL A 148 20.81 -3.59 -5.62
CA VAL A 148 21.32 -2.67 -6.63
C VAL A 148 20.38 -1.47 -6.59
N HIS A 149 20.73 -0.46 -5.79
CA HIS A 149 19.92 0.75 -5.71
C HIS A 149 19.86 1.42 -7.08
N THR A 150 18.63 1.64 -7.54
CA THR A 150 18.34 2.20 -8.86
C THR A 150 18.34 3.72 -8.86
N VAL A 151 18.12 4.33 -7.67
CA VAL A 151 18.22 5.77 -7.42
C VAL A 151 19.28 5.99 -6.36
N ARG A 152 20.30 6.77 -6.67
CA ARG A 152 21.46 6.99 -5.80
C ARG A 152 21.91 8.43 -5.78
N GLN A 153 22.61 8.82 -4.71
CA GLN A 153 23.31 10.11 -4.61
C GLN A 153 22.40 11.32 -4.85
N ALA A 154 21.18 11.28 -4.31
CA ALA A 154 20.28 12.42 -4.41
C ALA A 154 20.85 13.63 -3.65
N GLN A 155 20.92 14.79 -4.29
CA GLN A 155 21.53 16.01 -3.74
C GLN A 155 20.76 17.23 -4.21
N LEU A 156 20.73 18.29 -3.37
CA LEU A 156 20.12 19.58 -3.70
C LEU A 156 21.22 20.64 -3.84
N TRP A 157 21.08 21.48 -4.87
CA TRP A 157 21.94 22.61 -5.19
C TRP A 157 21.11 23.87 -5.37
N VAL A 158 21.60 25.01 -4.88
CA VAL A 158 20.99 26.31 -5.11
C VAL A 158 21.97 27.17 -5.90
N ARG A 159 21.52 27.70 -7.04
CA ARG A 159 22.30 28.59 -7.92
C ARG A 159 21.45 29.80 -8.33
N GLY A 160 21.67 30.92 -7.64
CA GLY A 160 20.85 32.11 -7.85
C GLY A 160 19.38 31.83 -7.58
N ARG A 161 18.52 32.02 -8.58
CA ARG A 161 17.08 31.78 -8.51
C ARG A 161 16.65 30.36 -8.93
N VAL A 162 17.59 29.45 -9.16
CA VAL A 162 17.32 28.07 -9.52
C VAL A 162 17.75 27.14 -8.40
N THR A 163 16.85 26.28 -7.98
CA THR A 163 17.08 25.19 -7.04
C THR A 163 16.99 23.87 -7.78
N GLU A 164 18.04 23.09 -7.80
CA GLU A 164 18.12 21.81 -8.52
C GLU A 164 18.26 20.65 -7.55
N VAL A 165 17.43 19.63 -7.67
CA VAL A 165 17.62 18.31 -7.10
C VAL A 165 18.13 17.37 -8.19
N SER A 166 19.27 16.72 -7.96
CA SER A 166 19.86 15.77 -8.88
C SER A 166 20.03 14.39 -8.20
N ALA A 167 19.88 13.32 -8.98
CA ALA A 167 20.13 11.96 -8.54
C ALA A 167 20.75 11.14 -9.69
N THR A 168 21.50 10.08 -9.34
CA THR A 168 22.02 9.11 -10.30
C THR A 168 21.02 7.96 -10.43
N LEU A 169 20.62 7.63 -11.67
CA LEU A 169 19.66 6.57 -11.99
C LEU A 169 20.36 5.39 -12.69
N LEU A 170 19.83 4.19 -12.56
CA LEU A 170 20.15 3.12 -13.50
C LEU A 170 19.54 3.45 -14.88
N LYS A 171 20.20 2.96 -15.94
CA LYS A 171 19.86 3.25 -17.34
C LYS A 171 18.40 2.97 -17.72
N THR A 172 17.78 1.99 -17.09
CA THR A 172 16.41 1.53 -17.39
C THR A 172 15.33 2.26 -16.58
N LEU A 173 15.72 3.13 -15.65
CA LEU A 173 14.77 3.79 -14.76
C LEU A 173 14.44 5.18 -15.29
N SER A 174 13.16 5.38 -15.58
CA SER A 174 12.62 6.69 -15.95
C SER A 174 11.71 7.22 -14.84
N PRO A 175 11.87 8.50 -14.42
CA PRO A 175 10.95 9.09 -13.47
C PRO A 175 9.62 9.39 -14.15
N ARG A 176 8.54 9.16 -13.44
CA ARG A 176 7.21 9.61 -13.81
C ARG A 176 6.84 10.84 -12.99
N LEU A 177 6.56 11.94 -13.67
CA LEU A 177 6.00 13.13 -13.02
C LEU A 177 4.54 12.82 -12.64
N ILE A 178 4.24 12.87 -11.36
CA ILE A 178 2.88 12.66 -10.86
C ILE A 178 2.13 13.99 -10.97
N TYR A 179 2.70 15.06 -10.43
CA TYR A 179 2.25 16.42 -10.62
C TYR A 179 3.36 17.44 -10.32
N ALA A 180 3.17 18.66 -10.84
CA ALA A 180 3.99 19.83 -10.54
C ALA A 180 3.08 21.04 -10.36
N THR A 181 2.91 21.49 -9.13
CA THR A 181 2.06 22.61 -8.72
C THR A 181 2.88 23.72 -8.09
N PRO A 182 2.34 24.93 -7.93
CA PRO A 182 3.03 26.01 -7.22
C PRO A 182 3.45 25.67 -5.79
N GLY A 183 2.78 24.69 -5.14
CA GLY A 183 3.09 24.27 -3.78
C GLY A 183 3.93 23.00 -3.67
N GLU A 184 3.90 22.12 -4.69
CA GLU A 184 4.55 20.82 -4.59
C GLU A 184 4.86 20.20 -5.95
N ILE A 185 5.99 19.51 -6.05
CA ILE A 185 6.32 18.61 -7.16
C ILE A 185 6.50 17.20 -6.61
N ARG A 186 5.95 16.19 -7.32
CA ARG A 186 6.07 14.79 -6.96
C ARG A 186 6.46 13.95 -8.17
N LEU A 187 7.56 13.19 -8.01
CA LEU A 187 8.04 12.20 -8.97
C LEU A 187 8.00 10.81 -8.34
N LEU A 188 7.66 9.81 -9.14
CA LEU A 188 7.76 8.40 -8.80
C LEU A 188 8.73 7.69 -9.74
N PHE A 189 9.62 6.90 -9.18
CA PHE A 189 10.50 5.97 -9.88
C PHE A 189 9.96 4.56 -9.63
N GLU A 190 9.07 4.12 -10.51
CA GLU A 190 8.34 2.84 -10.36
C GLU A 190 9.32 1.67 -10.21
N ASN A 191 9.04 0.78 -9.24
CA ASN A 191 9.92 -0.34 -8.88
C ASN A 191 11.36 0.07 -8.54
N GLY A 192 11.60 1.36 -8.26
CA GLY A 192 12.90 1.87 -7.86
C GLY A 192 13.29 1.44 -6.45
N THR A 193 14.59 1.35 -6.21
CA THR A 193 15.20 1.17 -4.89
C THR A 193 16.15 2.31 -4.61
N LEU A 194 16.25 2.76 -3.36
CA LEU A 194 17.01 3.94 -2.96
C LEU A 194 18.20 3.55 -2.08
N ASP A 195 19.35 4.20 -2.31
CA ASP A 195 20.56 3.99 -1.49
C ASP A 195 20.36 4.50 -0.05
N SER A 196 19.70 5.64 0.11
CA SER A 196 19.34 6.18 1.42
C SER A 196 18.25 7.24 1.29
N ALA A 197 17.26 7.18 2.19
CA ALA A 197 16.27 8.25 2.31
C ALA A 197 16.95 9.57 2.72
N ARG A 198 16.51 10.68 2.13
CA ARG A 198 17.08 12.00 2.40
C ARG A 198 16.01 13.06 2.52
N VAL A 199 16.33 14.09 3.28
CA VAL A 199 15.56 15.31 3.39
C VAL A 199 16.40 16.46 2.84
N PHE A 200 15.77 17.34 2.08
CA PHE A 200 16.41 18.51 1.46
C PHE A 200 15.68 19.78 1.89
N SER A 201 16.41 20.88 1.96
CA SER A 201 15.83 22.21 2.05
C SER A 201 16.80 23.25 1.50
N GLY A 202 16.28 24.31 0.89
CA GLY A 202 17.07 25.40 0.35
C GLY A 202 16.44 26.02 -0.88
N GLY A 203 16.66 27.31 -1.09
CA GLY A 203 16.14 28.06 -2.23
C GLY A 203 14.63 27.97 -2.37
N ALA A 204 14.15 27.53 -3.53
CA ALA A 204 12.74 27.34 -3.80
C ALA A 204 12.13 26.06 -3.16
N VAL A 205 12.92 25.22 -2.48
CA VAL A 205 12.45 23.99 -1.82
C VAL A 205 12.46 24.21 -0.30
N VAL A 206 11.29 24.32 0.30
CA VAL A 206 11.10 24.42 1.75
C VAL A 206 11.35 23.11 2.44
N ASN A 207 10.80 22.03 1.88
CA ASN A 207 11.01 20.66 2.35
C ASN A 207 10.98 19.72 1.13
N GLY A 208 12.02 18.95 0.96
CA GLY A 208 12.11 17.91 -0.04
C GLY A 208 12.43 16.58 0.63
N THR A 209 11.78 15.51 0.20
CA THR A 209 12.05 14.15 0.66
C THR A 209 12.24 13.23 -0.52
N ILE A 210 13.19 12.32 -0.41
CA ILE A 210 13.30 11.15 -1.29
C ILE A 210 13.33 9.90 -0.42
N GLN A 211 12.41 8.97 -0.68
CA GLN A 211 12.21 7.78 0.14
C GLN A 211 11.66 6.62 -0.67
N GLU A 212 11.83 5.40 -0.16
CA GLU A 212 11.16 4.22 -0.70
C GLU A 212 9.71 4.17 -0.26
N THR A 213 8.85 3.76 -1.18
CA THR A 213 7.43 3.49 -1.00
C THR A 213 7.11 2.10 -1.56
N PRO A 214 5.93 1.55 -1.30
CA PRO A 214 5.52 0.27 -1.92
C PRO A 214 5.60 0.26 -3.46
N ASP A 215 5.45 1.42 -4.10
CA ASP A 215 5.44 1.56 -5.56
C ASP A 215 6.83 1.83 -6.16
N GLY A 216 7.84 2.04 -5.32
CA GLY A 216 9.20 2.37 -5.75
C GLY A 216 9.81 3.50 -4.94
N VAL A 217 10.55 4.41 -5.59
CA VAL A 217 11.14 5.58 -4.93
C VAL A 217 10.34 6.83 -5.26
N GLU A 218 9.92 7.56 -4.24
CA GLU A 218 9.24 8.83 -4.38
C GLU A 218 10.17 10.00 -4.05
N LEU A 219 10.20 11.00 -4.94
CA LEU A 219 10.77 12.33 -4.67
C LEU A 219 9.62 13.33 -4.56
N ARG A 220 9.49 13.95 -3.38
CA ARG A 220 8.51 14.97 -3.06
C ARG A 220 9.23 16.27 -2.71
N LEU A 221 8.87 17.37 -3.38
CA LEU A 221 9.40 18.70 -3.11
C LEU A 221 8.26 19.64 -2.75
N VAL A 222 8.21 20.10 -1.50
CA VAL A 222 7.34 21.20 -1.07
C VAL A 222 8.03 22.52 -1.42
N LEU A 223 7.36 23.37 -2.16
CA LEU A 223 7.93 24.57 -2.74
C LEU A 223 7.67 25.80 -1.88
N ALA A 224 8.58 26.76 -1.94
CA ALA A 224 8.41 28.05 -1.33
C ALA A 224 7.32 28.87 -2.06
N PRO A 225 6.57 29.74 -1.35
CA PRO A 225 5.69 30.69 -2.00
C PRO A 225 6.46 31.51 -3.03
N GLY A 226 5.94 31.61 -4.26
CA GLY A 226 6.60 32.32 -5.35
C GLY A 226 7.34 31.45 -6.35
N ALA A 227 7.42 30.12 -6.15
CA ALA A 227 7.88 29.22 -7.19
C ALA A 227 7.03 29.36 -8.46
N GLN A 228 7.66 29.52 -9.63
CA GLN A 228 6.98 29.84 -10.89
C GLN A 228 7.06 28.71 -11.90
N GLY A 229 8.18 27.98 -11.93
CA GLY A 229 8.40 26.98 -12.97
C GLY A 229 9.32 25.84 -12.51
N TYR A 230 9.28 24.77 -13.28
CA TYR A 230 10.14 23.59 -13.10
C TYR A 230 10.71 23.13 -14.44
N SER A 231 11.83 22.40 -14.36
CA SER A 231 12.42 21.69 -15.49
C SER A 231 12.85 20.31 -15.04
N LEU A 232 12.39 19.27 -15.75
CA LEU A 232 12.71 17.87 -15.48
C LEU A 232 13.46 17.29 -16.65
N SER A 233 14.65 16.75 -16.41
CA SER A 233 15.44 16.08 -17.43
C SER A 233 16.16 14.86 -16.88
N VAL A 234 16.32 13.85 -17.73
CA VAL A 234 17.18 12.70 -17.47
C VAL A 234 18.17 12.58 -18.63
N SER A 235 19.44 12.72 -18.33
CA SER A 235 20.52 12.57 -19.31
C SER A 235 21.72 11.84 -18.70
N SER A 236 22.33 10.94 -19.44
CA SER A 236 23.50 10.18 -18.97
C SER A 236 23.31 9.56 -17.59
N ASN A 237 22.14 8.96 -17.33
CA ASN A 237 21.75 8.36 -16.05
C ASN A 237 21.65 9.35 -14.88
N ARG A 238 21.56 10.64 -15.16
CA ARG A 238 21.39 11.68 -14.14
C ARG A 238 20.02 12.32 -14.28
N LEU A 239 19.24 12.24 -13.21
CA LEU A 239 18.07 13.06 -13.01
C LEU A 239 18.49 14.49 -12.66
N ARG A 240 17.80 15.46 -13.23
CA ARG A 240 17.80 16.86 -12.78
C ARG A 240 16.38 17.36 -12.75
N LEU A 241 15.93 17.72 -11.56
CA LEU A 241 14.67 18.43 -11.33
C LEU A 241 15.02 19.81 -10.80
N ALA A 242 14.84 20.83 -11.61
CA ALA A 242 15.12 22.20 -11.23
C ALA A 242 13.81 22.97 -11.04
N VAL A 243 13.79 23.87 -10.05
CA VAL A 243 12.68 24.76 -9.70
C VAL A 243 13.19 26.18 -9.69
N THR A 244 12.39 27.12 -10.19
CA THR A 244 12.72 28.53 -10.23
C THR A 244 11.56 29.41 -9.74
N ASP A 245 11.90 30.53 -9.13
CA ASP A 245 11.00 31.66 -8.84
C ASP A 245 11.12 32.78 -9.91
N ASP A 246 11.88 32.54 -10.97
CA ASP A 246 12.12 33.50 -12.07
C ASP A 246 11.08 33.38 -13.17
N LYS A 247 10.22 34.40 -13.30
CA LYS A 247 9.17 34.47 -14.32
C LYS A 247 9.74 34.55 -15.74
N ASP A 248 10.89 35.18 -15.88
CA ASP A 248 11.49 35.38 -17.20
C ASP A 248 11.97 34.05 -17.80
N LEU A 249 12.52 33.16 -16.97
CA LEU A 249 12.91 31.81 -17.39
C LEU A 249 11.71 30.95 -17.82
N VAL A 250 10.56 31.16 -17.18
CA VAL A 250 9.31 30.50 -17.58
C VAL A 250 8.77 31.08 -18.89
N GLN A 251 8.74 32.38 -19.01
CA GLN A 251 8.27 33.05 -20.25
C GLN A 251 9.15 32.72 -21.46
N GLN A 252 10.45 32.54 -21.28
CA GLN A 252 11.38 32.13 -22.34
C GLN A 252 11.26 30.62 -22.68
N GLY A 253 10.41 29.85 -21.98
CA GLY A 253 10.22 28.42 -22.23
C GLY A 253 11.37 27.53 -21.72
N VAL A 254 12.29 28.09 -20.93
CA VAL A 254 13.38 27.31 -20.29
C VAL A 254 12.85 26.43 -19.18
N PHE A 255 11.81 26.90 -18.49
CA PHE A 255 11.09 26.17 -17.44
C PHE A 255 9.62 26.05 -17.83
N SER A 256 9.04 24.87 -17.58
CA SER A 256 7.60 24.66 -17.63
C SER A 256 6.94 25.39 -16.46
N LYS A 257 5.79 26.02 -16.70
CA LYS A 257 5.02 26.67 -15.64
C LYS A 257 4.50 25.67 -14.63
N LEU A 258 4.50 26.04 -13.37
CA LEU A 258 3.82 25.31 -12.32
C LEU A 258 2.32 25.65 -12.37
N GLU A 259 1.49 24.65 -12.60
CA GLU A 259 0.04 24.83 -12.70
C GLU A 259 -0.65 24.23 -11.46
N PRO A 260 -1.62 24.94 -10.87
CA PRO A 260 -2.45 24.35 -9.83
C PRO A 260 -3.19 23.11 -10.35
N ILE A 261 -3.33 22.08 -9.51
CA ILE A 261 -4.20 20.96 -9.86
C ILE A 261 -5.65 21.44 -9.73
N ALA A 262 -6.35 21.43 -10.85
CA ALA A 262 -7.79 21.67 -10.85
C ALA A 262 -8.54 20.38 -10.54
N ILE A 263 -9.47 20.44 -9.59
CA ILE A 263 -10.50 19.40 -9.36
C ILE A 263 -11.86 20.00 -9.69
N GLY A 264 -12.73 19.21 -10.33
CA GLY A 264 -14.04 19.68 -10.81
C GLY A 264 -14.06 19.97 -12.31
N GLY A 265 -15.17 20.54 -12.78
CA GLY A 265 -15.36 20.88 -14.19
C GLY A 265 -14.48 22.07 -14.66
N GLU A 266 -14.56 22.42 -15.96
CA GLU A 266 -13.81 23.54 -16.57
C GLU A 266 -14.06 24.90 -15.88
N ASP A 267 -15.21 25.04 -15.19
CA ASP A 267 -15.57 26.24 -14.42
C ASP A 267 -15.07 26.17 -12.94
N GLY A 268 -14.29 25.17 -12.60
CA GLY A 268 -13.73 24.98 -11.25
C GLY A 268 -14.70 24.56 -10.19
N LYS A 269 -15.90 24.22 -10.56
CA LYS A 269 -16.91 23.80 -9.59
C LYS A 269 -16.96 22.29 -9.47
N LEU A 270 -16.88 21.81 -8.24
CA LEU A 270 -17.22 20.43 -7.93
C LEU A 270 -18.73 20.26 -8.02
N ARG A 271 -19.16 19.40 -8.94
CA ARG A 271 -20.59 19.15 -9.21
C ARG A 271 -21.10 17.94 -8.48
N THR A 272 -20.29 16.88 -8.46
CA THR A 272 -20.70 15.59 -7.88
C THR A 272 -19.56 15.01 -7.06
N ILE A 273 -19.85 14.67 -5.82
CA ILE A 273 -18.96 13.92 -4.94
C ILE A 273 -19.67 12.62 -4.57
N VAL A 274 -19.00 11.50 -4.76
CA VAL A 274 -19.51 10.18 -4.36
C VAL A 274 -18.76 9.73 -3.12
N ILE A 275 -19.51 9.38 -2.07
CA ILE A 275 -18.95 8.83 -0.84
C ILE A 275 -19.33 7.35 -0.79
N ASP A 276 -18.37 6.51 -0.51
CA ASP A 276 -18.53 5.07 -0.46
C ASP A 276 -18.31 4.54 0.96
N PRO A 277 -19.39 4.29 1.73
CA PRO A 277 -19.26 3.59 3.00
C PRO A 277 -18.84 2.14 2.75
N GLY A 278 -17.65 1.74 3.21
CA GLY A 278 -17.17 0.36 3.07
C GLY A 278 -18.12 -0.67 3.68
N HIS A 279 -18.02 -1.94 3.25
CA HIS A 279 -18.82 -3.06 3.74
C HIS A 279 -20.34 -2.90 3.54
N GLY A 280 -21.16 -3.63 4.31
CA GLY A 280 -22.62 -3.55 4.28
C GLY A 280 -23.32 -4.90 4.10
N GLY A 281 -24.54 -5.03 4.60
CA GLY A 281 -25.33 -6.25 4.57
C GLY A 281 -24.65 -7.39 5.32
N LYS A 282 -24.30 -8.46 4.62
CA LYS A 282 -23.61 -9.64 5.19
C LYS A 282 -22.13 -9.40 5.48
N ASP A 283 -21.53 -8.43 4.81
CA ASP A 283 -20.15 -8.02 5.05
C ASP A 283 -20.13 -7.02 6.21
N LEU A 284 -19.75 -7.51 7.39
CA LEU A 284 -19.73 -6.71 8.62
C LEU A 284 -18.49 -5.79 8.69
N GLY A 285 -17.43 -6.09 7.93
CA GLY A 285 -16.11 -5.50 8.13
C GLY A 285 -15.47 -5.92 9.46
N ALA A 286 -14.58 -5.10 9.96
CA ALA A 286 -13.92 -5.29 11.25
C ALA A 286 -14.91 -5.14 12.43
N SER A 287 -14.57 -5.76 13.57
CA SER A 287 -15.27 -5.55 14.84
C SER A 287 -14.59 -4.42 15.60
N LEU A 288 -15.24 -3.28 15.67
CA LEU A 288 -14.72 -2.08 16.31
C LEU A 288 -14.92 -2.14 17.85
N PRO A 289 -14.23 -1.27 18.62
CA PRO A 289 -14.42 -1.15 20.05
C PRO A 289 -15.89 -0.94 20.43
N GLY A 290 -16.37 -1.63 21.48
CA GLY A 290 -17.78 -1.61 21.89
C GLY A 290 -18.67 -2.58 21.14
N GLY A 291 -18.13 -3.41 20.23
CA GLY A 291 -18.91 -4.39 19.45
C GLY A 291 -19.64 -3.80 18.23
N LEU A 292 -19.30 -2.56 17.86
CA LEU A 292 -19.83 -1.91 16.67
C LEU A 292 -19.23 -2.60 15.41
N ALA A 293 -20.05 -2.91 14.42
CA ALA A 293 -19.56 -3.40 13.13
C ALA A 293 -19.03 -2.24 12.30
N GLU A 294 -17.95 -2.45 11.56
CA GLU A 294 -17.33 -1.44 10.70
C GLU A 294 -18.34 -0.86 9.70
N LYS A 295 -19.19 -1.71 9.11
CA LYS A 295 -20.24 -1.28 8.17
C LYS A 295 -21.15 -0.18 8.71
N ASP A 296 -21.46 -0.19 10.02
CA ASP A 296 -22.32 0.80 10.66
C ASP A 296 -21.55 2.11 10.86
N ALA A 297 -20.32 2.03 11.34
CA ALA A 297 -19.43 3.18 11.52
C ALA A 297 -19.14 3.89 10.18
N THR A 298 -18.88 3.16 9.12
CA THR A 298 -18.65 3.75 7.78
C THR A 298 -19.88 4.44 7.24
N LEU A 299 -21.06 3.88 7.45
CA LEU A 299 -22.31 4.51 7.03
C LEU A 299 -22.62 5.79 7.80
N ASP A 300 -22.41 5.79 9.11
CA ASP A 300 -22.61 6.97 9.94
C ASP A 300 -21.62 8.08 9.60
N PHE A 301 -20.35 7.74 9.39
CA PHE A 301 -19.35 8.71 8.94
C PHE A 301 -19.67 9.27 7.56
N ALA A 302 -20.05 8.43 6.61
CA ALA A 302 -20.43 8.87 5.27
C ALA A 302 -21.59 9.86 5.27
N ARG A 303 -22.57 9.67 6.16
CA ARG A 303 -23.67 10.60 6.36
C ARG A 303 -23.21 11.94 6.94
N LEU A 304 -22.28 11.94 7.91
CA LEU A 304 -21.67 13.16 8.44
C LEU A 304 -20.88 13.89 7.34
N LEU A 305 -20.07 13.18 6.58
CA LEU A 305 -19.27 13.75 5.49
C LEU A 305 -20.17 14.35 4.40
N ARG A 306 -21.28 13.68 4.06
CA ARG A 306 -22.29 14.23 3.13
C ARG A 306 -22.81 15.57 3.60
N LEU A 307 -23.18 15.72 4.87
CA LEU A 307 -23.69 16.98 5.43
C LEU A 307 -22.64 18.08 5.34
N GLU A 308 -21.39 17.80 5.73
CA GLU A 308 -20.30 18.77 5.71
C GLU A 308 -19.97 19.22 4.27
N ILE A 309 -19.99 18.32 3.30
CA ILE A 309 -19.76 18.65 1.88
C ILE A 309 -20.92 19.47 1.31
N GLN A 310 -22.17 19.08 1.55
CA GLN A 310 -23.33 19.81 1.06
C GLN A 310 -23.38 21.25 1.58
N ASP A 311 -23.10 21.43 2.87
CA ASP A 311 -23.09 22.75 3.50
C ASP A 311 -22.00 23.68 2.91
N ARG A 312 -20.81 23.12 2.62
CA ARG A 312 -19.64 23.92 2.21
C ARG A 312 -19.53 24.14 0.71
N LEU A 313 -19.84 23.14 -0.07
CA LEU A 313 -19.51 23.09 -1.52
C LEU A 313 -20.75 23.28 -2.40
N GLY A 314 -21.94 23.04 -1.86
CA GLY A 314 -23.15 23.02 -2.68
C GLY A 314 -23.15 21.93 -3.76
N ALA A 315 -22.21 20.99 -3.69
CA ALA A 315 -22.10 19.88 -4.63
C ALA A 315 -23.19 18.84 -4.38
N ARG A 316 -23.57 18.12 -5.44
CA ARG A 316 -24.38 16.92 -5.31
C ARG A 316 -23.56 15.84 -4.62
N VAL A 317 -24.10 15.27 -3.56
CA VAL A 317 -23.44 14.17 -2.85
C VAL A 317 -24.26 12.91 -2.98
N ILE A 318 -23.65 11.85 -3.51
CA ILE A 318 -24.21 10.51 -3.68
C ILE A 318 -23.49 9.58 -2.73
N LEU A 319 -24.25 8.74 -2.01
CA LEU A 319 -23.70 7.62 -1.26
C LEU A 319 -23.84 6.35 -2.11
N THR A 320 -22.81 5.49 -2.15
CA THR A 320 -22.93 4.19 -2.83
C THR A 320 -23.96 3.29 -2.16
N ARG A 321 -24.15 3.45 -0.83
CA ARG A 321 -25.28 2.91 -0.05
C ARG A 321 -25.68 3.90 1.02
N ASP A 322 -26.96 4.07 1.24
CA ASP A 322 -27.54 4.88 2.33
C ASP A 322 -28.32 4.04 3.35
N SER A 323 -28.12 2.74 3.29
CA SER A 323 -28.69 1.75 4.21
C SER A 323 -27.70 0.59 4.40
N ASP A 324 -28.07 -0.38 5.25
CA ASP A 324 -27.29 -1.62 5.41
C ASP A 324 -27.51 -2.55 4.22
N ALA A 325 -26.89 -2.22 3.09
CA ALA A 325 -26.94 -2.97 1.84
C ALA A 325 -25.57 -3.51 1.45
N ASN A 326 -25.54 -4.74 0.91
CA ASN A 326 -24.32 -5.33 0.37
C ASN A 326 -24.09 -4.83 -1.06
N ILE A 327 -23.08 -4.00 -1.25
CA ILE A 327 -22.69 -3.46 -2.55
C ILE A 327 -21.33 -4.03 -2.94
N THR A 328 -21.23 -4.64 -4.13
CA THR A 328 -19.96 -5.18 -4.64
C THR A 328 -18.97 -4.06 -4.93
N ILE A 329 -17.67 -4.36 -4.85
CA ILE A 329 -16.59 -3.40 -5.15
C ILE A 329 -16.81 -2.79 -6.54
N GLN A 330 -17.10 -3.63 -7.55
CA GLN A 330 -17.37 -3.16 -8.90
C GLN A 330 -18.56 -2.18 -8.93
N ARG A 331 -19.67 -2.49 -8.26
CA ARG A 331 -20.86 -1.61 -8.25
C ARG A 331 -20.59 -0.25 -7.62
N ARG A 332 -19.64 -0.17 -6.66
CA ARG A 332 -19.24 1.10 -6.04
C ARG A 332 -18.59 2.04 -7.05
N SER A 333 -17.64 1.55 -7.85
CA SER A 333 -17.01 2.33 -8.92
C SER A 333 -17.96 2.63 -10.07
N GLU A 334 -18.86 1.71 -10.41
CA GLU A 334 -19.93 1.97 -11.41
C GLU A 334 -20.82 3.15 -11.00
N ILE A 335 -21.27 3.18 -9.73
CA ILE A 335 -22.07 4.30 -9.20
C ILE A 335 -21.28 5.62 -9.33
N ALA A 336 -20.00 5.63 -8.97
CA ALA A 336 -19.18 6.82 -9.11
C ALA A 336 -19.13 7.33 -10.55
N ASN A 337 -18.94 6.43 -11.51
CA ASN A 337 -18.85 6.77 -12.93
C ASN A 337 -20.21 7.13 -13.55
N GLU A 338 -21.29 6.44 -13.17
CA GLU A 338 -22.65 6.76 -13.61
C GLU A 338 -23.07 8.19 -13.21
N TRP A 339 -22.64 8.64 -12.05
CA TRP A 339 -22.91 10.00 -11.56
C TRP A 339 -21.87 11.03 -11.99
N GLY A 340 -20.83 10.64 -12.73
CA GLY A 340 -19.75 11.51 -13.15
C GLY A 340 -19.05 12.17 -11.96
N ALA A 341 -18.59 11.36 -11.01
CA ALA A 341 -17.98 11.85 -9.79
C ALA A 341 -16.71 12.67 -10.10
N ASP A 342 -16.67 13.94 -9.67
CA ASP A 342 -15.45 14.74 -9.64
C ASP A 342 -14.48 14.20 -8.59
N VAL A 343 -15.04 13.78 -7.43
CA VAL A 343 -14.29 13.16 -6.33
C VAL A 343 -15.06 11.97 -5.79
N PHE A 344 -14.34 10.86 -5.60
CA PHE A 344 -14.82 9.64 -4.93
C PHE A 344 -14.05 9.45 -3.64
N VAL A 345 -14.75 9.27 -2.53
CA VAL A 345 -14.17 9.07 -1.19
C VAL A 345 -14.69 7.77 -0.60
N SER A 346 -13.88 6.71 -0.60
CA SER A 346 -14.18 5.47 0.13
C SER A 346 -13.76 5.59 1.58
N VAL A 347 -14.56 5.05 2.51
CA VAL A 347 -14.33 5.18 3.95
C VAL A 347 -14.34 3.81 4.61
N HIS A 348 -13.30 3.54 5.41
CA HIS A 348 -13.10 2.33 6.16
C HIS A 348 -12.66 2.62 7.60
N PHE A 349 -12.88 1.65 8.50
CA PHE A 349 -12.43 1.68 9.89
C PHE A 349 -11.77 0.34 10.19
N ASP A 350 -10.46 0.26 10.15
CA ASP A 350 -9.72 -0.96 10.44
C ASP A 350 -8.84 -0.80 11.68
N ASP A 351 -8.77 -1.87 12.50
CA ASP A 351 -7.87 -1.96 13.66
C ASP A 351 -6.71 -2.97 13.45
N GLU A 352 -6.71 -3.72 12.35
CA GLU A 352 -5.75 -4.83 12.12
C GLU A 352 -4.43 -4.40 11.46
N GLY A 353 -4.07 -3.17 11.48
CA GLY A 353 -2.87 -2.77 10.77
C GLY A 353 -1.83 -2.03 11.59
N ALA A 354 -1.03 -1.25 10.90
CA ALA A 354 0.03 -0.41 11.44
C ALA A 354 -0.48 0.74 12.35
N LEU A 355 -1.78 0.85 12.58
CA LEU A 355 -2.42 1.91 13.37
C LEU A 355 -2.89 1.43 14.75
N ARG A 356 -2.22 0.47 15.36
CA ARG A 356 -2.54 -0.02 16.72
C ARG A 356 -2.62 1.09 17.80
N SER A 357 -2.14 2.29 17.50
CA SER A 357 -2.17 3.47 18.37
C SER A 357 -3.28 4.46 18.03
N GLY A 358 -4.17 4.15 17.08
CA GLY A 358 -5.11 5.11 16.51
C GLY A 358 -4.44 6.00 15.45
N GLY A 359 -5.22 6.52 14.50
CA GLY A 359 -4.73 7.38 13.43
C GLY A 359 -5.63 7.42 12.21
N VAL A 360 -5.19 8.13 11.17
CA VAL A 360 -5.87 8.15 9.88
C VAL A 360 -4.86 7.88 8.78
N ARG A 361 -5.20 6.98 7.89
CA ARG A 361 -4.44 6.72 6.68
C ARG A 361 -5.26 7.10 5.46
N VAL A 362 -4.70 7.92 4.60
CA VAL A 362 -5.31 8.33 3.35
C VAL A 362 -4.58 7.61 2.22
N TYR A 363 -5.31 6.98 1.33
CA TYR A 363 -4.75 6.29 0.17
C TYR A 363 -5.28 6.86 -1.13
N ALA A 364 -4.40 6.92 -2.13
CA ALA A 364 -4.77 7.00 -3.52
C ALA A 364 -4.31 5.73 -4.25
N LEU A 365 -4.82 5.48 -5.45
CA LEU A 365 -4.36 4.36 -6.24
C LEU A 365 -2.88 4.54 -6.60
N SER A 366 -2.12 3.44 -6.55
CA SER A 366 -0.78 3.39 -7.11
C SER A 366 -0.78 3.79 -8.57
N ALA A 367 0.20 4.60 -8.93
CA ALA A 367 0.35 5.09 -10.29
C ALA A 367 0.79 4.01 -11.30
N SER A 368 1.14 2.80 -10.84
CA SER A 368 1.54 1.70 -11.72
C SER A 368 0.31 0.94 -12.23
N PRO A 369 0.01 0.99 -13.54
CA PRO A 369 -0.95 0.06 -14.12
C PRO A 369 -0.43 -1.36 -13.90
N GLY A 370 -1.35 -2.30 -13.60
CA GLY A 370 -0.97 -3.70 -13.44
C GLY A 370 -0.31 -4.27 -14.71
N PRO A 371 0.46 -5.37 -14.58
CA PRO A 371 1.03 -6.04 -15.74
C PRO A 371 -0.08 -6.33 -16.78
N GLY A 372 0.03 -5.71 -17.96
CA GLY A 372 -0.92 -5.84 -19.07
C GLY A 372 -2.01 -4.76 -19.19
N ALA A 373 -2.13 -3.83 -18.25
CA ALA A 373 -3.09 -2.72 -18.38
C ALA A 373 -2.58 -1.59 -19.28
N SER A 374 -1.27 -1.34 -19.30
CA SER A 374 -0.65 -0.27 -20.11
C SER A 374 -0.46 -0.62 -21.59
N ASP A 375 -0.55 -1.90 -21.98
CA ASP A 375 -0.25 -2.35 -23.34
C ASP A 375 -1.49 -2.50 -24.23
N ARG A 376 -2.68 -2.23 -23.69
CA ARG A 376 -3.90 -2.23 -24.51
C ARG A 376 -4.15 -0.84 -25.06
N PRO A 377 -4.03 -0.64 -26.37
CA PRO A 377 -4.38 0.66 -26.95
C PRO A 377 -5.88 0.96 -26.71
N PRO A 378 -6.24 2.23 -26.54
CA PRO A 378 -7.66 2.62 -26.46
C PRO A 378 -8.42 2.07 -27.69
N LEU A 379 -9.61 1.57 -27.47
CA LEU A 379 -10.51 1.18 -28.55
C LEU A 379 -11.16 2.45 -29.09
N THR A 380 -10.85 2.80 -30.33
CA THR A 380 -11.52 3.91 -31.02
C THR A 380 -12.82 3.42 -31.63
N LEU A 381 -13.97 3.93 -31.18
CA LEU A 381 -15.26 3.68 -31.79
C LEU A 381 -15.53 4.75 -32.86
N GLY A 382 -15.51 4.33 -34.15
CA GLY A 382 -15.80 5.21 -35.28
C GLY A 382 -14.52 5.75 -35.96
N GLY A 383 -14.65 6.29 -37.18
CA GLY A 383 -13.56 6.86 -37.96
C GLY A 383 -12.89 8.08 -37.32
N GLU A 384 -12.04 8.81 -38.05
CA GLU A 384 -11.31 9.98 -37.57
C GLU A 384 -12.18 10.90 -36.71
N GLY A 385 -11.84 11.03 -35.40
CA GLY A 385 -12.61 11.80 -34.40
C GLY A 385 -13.52 10.97 -33.49
N GLY A 386 -13.48 9.64 -33.55
CA GLY A 386 -14.27 8.75 -32.69
C GLY A 386 -13.85 8.80 -31.22
N ALA A 387 -14.81 8.53 -30.32
CA ALA A 387 -14.54 8.50 -28.88
C ALA A 387 -13.55 7.39 -28.52
N GLU A 388 -12.51 7.72 -27.78
CA GLU A 388 -11.58 6.76 -27.19
C GLU A 388 -12.24 6.09 -25.98
N MET A 389 -12.34 4.76 -26.03
CA MET A 389 -12.75 3.95 -24.88
C MET A 389 -11.52 3.39 -24.19
N HIS A 390 -11.30 3.80 -22.96
CA HIS A 390 -10.27 3.23 -22.11
C HIS A 390 -10.79 2.00 -21.35
N PRO A 391 -9.96 0.95 -21.17
CA PRO A 391 -10.32 -0.17 -20.32
C PRO A 391 -10.65 0.30 -18.89
N TRP A 392 -11.62 -0.31 -18.25
CA TRP A 392 -12.04 0.03 -16.88
C TRP A 392 -10.92 -0.03 -15.85
N ASP A 393 -9.96 -0.94 -16.04
CA ASP A 393 -8.77 -1.10 -15.21
C ASP A 393 -7.72 0.02 -15.38
N SER A 394 -7.92 0.91 -16.37
CA SER A 394 -7.07 2.09 -16.62
C SER A 394 -7.79 3.42 -16.39
N ALA A 395 -9.05 3.42 -15.95
CA ALA A 395 -9.85 4.64 -15.75
C ALA A 395 -9.14 5.63 -14.79
N GLN A 396 -8.57 5.14 -13.70
CA GLN A 396 -7.83 5.97 -12.75
C GLN A 396 -6.51 6.54 -13.26
N ALA A 397 -5.94 5.97 -14.33
CA ALA A 397 -4.63 6.44 -14.83
C ALA A 397 -4.65 7.95 -15.19
N GLN A 398 -5.78 8.44 -15.68
CA GLN A 398 -5.96 9.85 -16.03
C GLN A 398 -6.17 10.75 -14.80
N ALA A 399 -6.78 10.22 -13.73
CA ALA A 399 -7.07 10.96 -12.51
C ALA A 399 -6.04 10.72 -11.38
N THR A 400 -4.95 9.97 -11.64
CA THR A 400 -3.96 9.62 -10.61
C THR A 400 -3.37 10.86 -9.94
N GLY A 401 -2.94 11.85 -10.72
CA GLY A 401 -2.36 13.09 -10.16
C GLY A 401 -3.36 13.84 -9.28
N THR A 402 -4.59 13.97 -9.75
CA THR A 402 -5.68 14.61 -9.01
C THR A 402 -6.04 13.82 -7.74
N SER A 403 -6.11 12.49 -7.82
CA SER A 403 -6.36 11.61 -6.68
C SER A 403 -5.28 11.76 -5.61
N MET A 404 -4.02 11.77 -6.00
CA MET A 404 -2.89 11.97 -5.09
C MET A 404 -2.92 13.37 -4.45
N ALA A 405 -3.27 14.41 -5.18
CA ALA A 405 -3.38 15.76 -4.63
C ALA A 405 -4.52 15.86 -3.62
N VAL A 406 -5.68 15.27 -3.91
CA VAL A 406 -6.81 15.21 -2.96
C VAL A 406 -6.40 14.47 -1.69
N GLY A 407 -5.80 13.28 -1.84
CA GLY A 407 -5.36 12.48 -0.71
C GLY A 407 -4.31 13.18 0.16
N GLN A 408 -3.33 13.82 -0.47
CA GLN A 408 -2.29 14.58 0.25
C GLN A 408 -2.88 15.79 0.98
N ALA A 409 -3.77 16.56 0.31
CA ALA A 409 -4.40 17.73 0.93
C ALA A 409 -5.20 17.33 2.18
N ILE A 410 -5.92 16.22 2.13
CA ILE A 410 -6.65 15.66 3.28
C ILE A 410 -5.68 15.26 4.39
N ALA A 411 -4.63 14.50 4.07
CA ALA A 411 -3.65 14.04 5.06
C ALA A 411 -2.92 15.22 5.73
N ASP A 412 -2.50 16.21 4.96
CA ASP A 412 -1.83 17.41 5.48
C ASP A 412 -2.75 18.24 6.39
N ALA A 413 -4.03 18.38 6.04
CA ALA A 413 -5.00 19.10 6.87
C ALA A 413 -5.29 18.37 8.18
N LEU A 414 -5.44 17.04 8.13
CA LEU A 414 -5.58 16.21 9.31
C LEU A 414 -4.33 16.28 10.19
N SER A 415 -3.13 16.20 9.61
CA SER A 415 -1.86 16.29 10.36
C SER A 415 -1.69 17.64 11.07
N ARG A 416 -2.09 18.73 10.42
CA ARG A 416 -2.10 20.07 11.06
C ARG A 416 -3.09 20.16 12.22
N SER A 417 -4.25 19.54 12.08
CA SER A 417 -5.30 19.57 13.10
C SER A 417 -5.01 18.62 14.27
N TYR A 418 -4.31 17.54 14.02
CA TYR A 418 -4.01 16.48 15.00
C TYR A 418 -2.51 16.12 15.03
N PRO A 419 -1.64 17.04 15.50
CA PRO A 419 -0.18 16.85 15.40
C PRO A 419 0.36 15.70 16.26
N GLN A 420 -0.43 15.18 17.21
CA GLN A 420 -0.07 14.04 18.06
C GLN A 420 -0.59 12.70 17.52
N THR A 421 -1.30 12.72 16.40
CA THR A 421 -1.92 11.54 15.81
C THR A 421 -1.12 11.07 14.59
N SER A 422 -1.00 9.77 14.40
CA SER A 422 -0.37 9.22 13.21
C SER A 422 -1.29 9.43 11.98
N ILE A 423 -0.99 10.44 11.20
CA ILE A 423 -1.67 10.71 9.93
C ILE A 423 -0.69 10.42 8.80
N THR A 424 -1.07 9.57 7.87
CA THR A 424 -0.20 9.21 6.75
C THR A 424 -0.95 9.26 5.42
N PHE A 425 -0.26 9.65 4.36
CA PHE A 425 -0.71 9.46 2.99
C PHE A 425 0.15 8.36 2.36
N GLY A 426 -0.49 7.46 1.62
CA GLY A 426 0.17 6.39 0.92
C GLY A 426 -0.50 6.10 -0.42
N THR A 427 0.17 5.29 -1.22
CA THR A 427 -0.37 4.75 -2.46
C THR A 427 -0.46 3.23 -2.36
N GLY A 428 -1.41 2.64 -3.05
CA GLY A 428 -1.60 1.19 -3.03
C GLY A 428 -2.55 0.72 -4.13
N ARG A 429 -2.55 -0.58 -4.37
CA ARG A 429 -3.53 -1.22 -5.25
C ARG A 429 -4.81 -1.47 -4.47
N LEU A 430 -5.78 -0.62 -4.67
CA LEU A 430 -7.06 -0.63 -3.98
C LEU A 430 -8.17 -0.82 -5.01
N SER A 431 -8.70 -2.04 -5.09
CA SER A 431 -9.66 -2.43 -6.14
C SER A 431 -10.91 -1.53 -6.21
N VAL A 432 -11.29 -0.90 -5.10
CA VAL A 432 -12.41 0.03 -5.06
C VAL A 432 -12.12 1.34 -5.81
N LEU A 433 -10.84 1.71 -5.95
CA LEU A 433 -10.41 2.93 -6.64
C LEU A 433 -10.07 2.68 -8.12
N GLU A 434 -9.64 1.46 -8.49
CA GLU A 434 -9.05 1.15 -9.81
C GLU A 434 -9.92 1.56 -11.01
N SER A 435 -11.23 1.40 -10.89
CA SER A 435 -12.18 1.66 -11.98
C SER A 435 -12.93 2.98 -11.88
N VAL A 436 -12.53 3.89 -10.99
CA VAL A 436 -13.16 5.22 -10.85
C VAL A 436 -12.52 6.20 -11.82
N ALA A 437 -13.31 6.90 -12.63
CA ALA A 437 -12.80 7.86 -13.62
C ALA A 437 -12.41 9.22 -13.03
N GLY A 438 -13.05 9.65 -11.93
CA GLY A 438 -12.74 10.88 -11.20
C GLY A 438 -11.61 10.74 -10.20
N ALA A 439 -11.26 11.82 -9.50
CA ALA A 439 -10.31 11.76 -8.39
C ALA A 439 -10.82 10.81 -7.30
N ALA A 440 -10.01 9.82 -6.90
CA ALA A 440 -10.47 8.79 -5.98
C ALA A 440 -9.47 8.56 -4.83
N VAL A 441 -9.99 8.57 -3.61
CA VAL A 441 -9.22 8.35 -2.39
C VAL A 441 -9.96 7.39 -1.45
N LEU A 442 -9.18 6.70 -0.61
CA LEU A 442 -9.71 5.88 0.47
C LEU A 442 -9.18 6.41 1.81
N LEU A 443 -10.09 6.59 2.75
CA LEU A 443 -9.79 6.95 4.13
C LEU A 443 -9.89 5.70 4.99
N GLU A 444 -8.80 5.37 5.67
CA GLU A 444 -8.74 4.33 6.69
C GLU A 444 -8.61 5.00 8.04
N VAL A 445 -9.65 4.93 8.86
CA VAL A 445 -9.66 5.54 10.18
C VAL A 445 -9.52 4.44 11.23
N ALA A 446 -8.39 4.41 11.95
CA ALA A 446 -8.23 3.45 13.03
C ALA A 446 -8.87 3.97 14.31
N PRO A 447 -9.78 3.21 14.92
CA PRO A 447 -10.32 3.55 16.21
C PRO A 447 -9.20 3.52 17.28
N PRO A 448 -9.31 4.34 18.35
CA PRO A 448 -8.34 4.33 19.43
C PRO A 448 -8.31 2.97 20.16
N PRO A 449 -7.18 2.59 20.77
CA PRO A 449 -7.10 1.37 21.55
C PRO A 449 -8.11 1.36 22.71
N ARG A 450 -8.61 0.18 23.05
CA ARG A 450 -9.71 -0.08 23.97
C ARG A 450 -9.61 0.64 25.33
N GLY A 451 -10.67 1.35 25.71
CA GLY A 451 -10.85 1.96 27.03
C GLY A 451 -12.30 2.44 27.21
N PRO A 452 -12.74 2.81 28.44
CA PRO A 452 -14.10 3.29 28.70
C PRO A 452 -14.47 4.58 27.95
N GLU A 453 -13.50 5.27 27.35
CA GLU A 453 -13.69 6.44 26.49
C GLU A 453 -13.64 6.11 25.00
N ALA A 454 -13.72 4.86 24.64
CA ALA A 454 -13.51 4.34 23.27
C ALA A 454 -14.57 4.76 22.23
N MET A 455 -15.59 5.51 22.61
CA MET A 455 -16.54 6.15 21.71
C MET A 455 -16.07 7.54 21.22
N SER A 456 -15.03 8.10 21.80
CA SER A 456 -14.34 9.24 21.26
C SER A 456 -12.98 8.75 20.72
N LEU A 457 -12.77 8.87 19.43
CA LEU A 457 -11.45 8.86 18.83
C LEU A 457 -10.62 9.83 19.69
N GLN A 458 -9.63 9.38 20.46
CA GLN A 458 -9.00 10.20 21.52
C GLN A 458 -8.70 11.61 21.00
N GLY A 459 -9.54 12.61 21.40
CA GLY A 459 -9.38 14.00 21.05
C GLY A 459 -9.98 14.47 19.72
N TYR A 460 -10.59 13.61 18.91
CA TYR A 460 -11.31 14.03 17.70
C TYR A 460 -12.64 13.28 17.48
N SER A 461 -13.65 14.00 17.04
CA SER A 461 -14.93 13.42 16.69
C SER A 461 -14.97 13.05 15.21
N MET A 462 -15.76 12.02 14.85
CA MET A 462 -16.02 11.68 13.44
C MET A 462 -16.50 12.90 12.64
N ARG A 463 -17.31 13.78 13.26
CA ARG A 463 -17.76 15.02 12.63
C ARG A 463 -16.60 15.96 12.32
N GLU A 464 -15.62 16.06 13.21
CA GLU A 464 -14.46 16.94 13.00
C GLU A 464 -13.57 16.42 11.86
N ILE A 465 -13.33 15.10 11.78
CA ILE A 465 -12.63 14.50 10.64
C ILE A 465 -13.40 14.78 9.34
N ALA A 466 -14.72 14.54 9.32
CA ALA A 466 -15.56 14.79 8.16
C ALA A 466 -15.49 16.27 7.73
N ARG A 467 -15.51 17.21 8.69
CA ARG A 467 -15.35 18.64 8.44
C ARG A 467 -14.01 18.99 7.80
N ILE A 468 -12.91 18.40 8.30
CA ILE A 468 -11.56 18.63 7.77
C ILE A 468 -11.46 18.07 6.35
N VAL A 469 -11.97 16.87 6.10
CA VAL A 469 -11.99 16.26 4.78
C VAL A 469 -12.77 17.15 3.78
N ALA A 470 -13.98 17.58 4.14
CA ALA A 470 -14.78 18.45 3.29
C ALA A 470 -14.08 19.79 3.01
N GLN A 471 -13.47 20.40 4.04
CA GLN A 471 -12.71 21.64 3.91
C GLN A 471 -11.49 21.48 2.99
N SER A 472 -10.74 20.36 3.10
CA SER A 472 -9.57 20.09 2.27
C SER A 472 -9.94 19.98 0.79
N ILE A 473 -11.04 19.32 0.48
CA ILE A 473 -11.57 19.20 -0.88
C ILE A 473 -11.99 20.58 -1.40
N GLN A 474 -12.65 21.41 -0.58
CA GLN A 474 -13.04 22.77 -0.95
C GLN A 474 -11.81 23.66 -1.23
N ASP A 475 -10.80 23.62 -0.37
CA ASP A 475 -9.62 24.46 -0.50
C ASP A 475 -8.82 24.08 -1.75
N LEU A 476 -8.72 22.79 -2.07
CA LEU A 476 -8.07 22.32 -3.29
C LEU A 476 -8.85 22.76 -4.56
N ALA A 477 -10.18 22.69 -4.53
CA ALA A 477 -11.01 23.16 -5.64
C ALA A 477 -10.83 24.65 -5.90
N ARG A 478 -10.73 25.46 -4.84
CA ARG A 478 -10.48 26.91 -4.97
C ARG A 478 -9.08 27.23 -5.47
N ALA A 479 -8.07 26.49 -5.01
CA ALA A 479 -6.68 26.71 -5.40
C ALA A 479 -6.42 26.42 -6.88
N GLY A 480 -7.17 25.49 -7.50
CA GLY A 480 -7.04 25.13 -8.91
C GLY A 480 -7.55 26.22 -9.87
N HIS A 481 -8.22 27.26 -9.36
CA HIS A 481 -8.88 28.30 -10.18
C HIS A 481 -8.50 29.74 -9.73
N ALA A 482 -7.54 29.90 -8.82
CA ALA A 482 -6.95 31.17 -8.43
C ALA A 482 -5.66 31.45 -9.23
#